data_0dddfd219df3cb2fbf14b9f01512ed35
#
_entry.id   0dddfd219df3cb2fbf14b9f01512ed35
#
_cell.length_a   1.000
_cell.length_b   1.000
_cell.length_c   1.000
_cell.angle_alpha   90.00
_cell.angle_beta   90.00
_cell.angle_gamma   90.00
#
_symmetry.space_group_name_H-M   'P 1'
#
loop_
_entity.id
_entity.type
_entity.pdbx_description
1 polymer ?
#
loop_
_entity_poly.entity_id
_entity_poly.type
_entity_poly.pdbx_seq_one_letter_code
_entity_poly.pdbx_strand_id
1 'polypeptide(L)'
;MKVQSRLAELRAARGLSAAELASAINVSRQTVYAIESGGYAPNTAIALKLAKALGVTVEEIFQLDAQRETRQTEQVELLEDARSARPGMPVHLCRVDGRLIATFPEQGTWSLPVADAVIAGKFQAQAKTSIEIFSGAKDFDKRILLAGCDPGISILSRHLGQQGVDLIVAHRNSTRALELLHQGSIHVAGCHIRDERTEESNLAAVSRIFRKQDIAVVSLALWEEGLVVAHGNPKQIRSISDLERPDVTLVNRERGAGSRLLLDARLHNLGIAHTSLRGYENIATGHLPAARRVQSGEADCCIAVSSAARILGLDFIPLVSERYDLVVHRRHLHLPQIEALFNTLALAAYRRELEQLGGYDTSVAGRRLI
;
A
#
# COMPACT_ATOMS: atom_id res chain seq x y z
N MET A 1 19.38 -14.37 -28.25
CA MET A 1 18.07 -13.78 -28.68
C MET A 1 17.99 -13.97 -30.19
N LYS A 2 16.92 -14.64 -30.66
CA LYS A 2 16.69 -14.87 -32.09
C LYS A 2 15.59 -13.91 -32.54
N VAL A 3 15.78 -13.26 -33.70
CA VAL A 3 14.76 -12.37 -34.27
C VAL A 3 13.84 -13.22 -35.13
N GLN A 4 12.54 -13.18 -34.86
CA GLN A 4 11.51 -13.75 -35.74
C GLN A 4 11.12 -12.72 -36.80
N SER A 5 11.01 -13.15 -38.04
CA SER A 5 10.66 -12.29 -39.17
C SER A 5 9.26 -12.67 -39.71
N ARG A 6 8.39 -11.67 -39.75
CA ARG A 6 7.07 -11.80 -40.45
C ARG A 6 7.10 -11.20 -41.84
N LEU A 7 8.31 -10.98 -42.37
CA LEU A 7 8.51 -10.31 -43.66
C LEU A 7 7.77 -11.02 -44.80
N ALA A 8 7.82 -12.35 -44.83
CA ALA A 8 7.17 -13.15 -45.87
C ALA A 8 5.65 -12.95 -45.88
N GLU A 9 5.01 -12.96 -44.69
CA GLU A 9 3.56 -12.74 -44.53
C GLU A 9 3.15 -11.33 -45.00
N LEU A 10 3.88 -10.32 -44.52
CA LEU A 10 3.58 -8.92 -44.82
C LEU A 10 3.81 -8.58 -46.29
N ARG A 11 4.85 -9.15 -46.92
CA ARG A 11 5.11 -9.02 -48.35
C ARG A 11 4.00 -9.65 -49.15
N ALA A 12 3.60 -10.90 -48.84
CA ALA A 12 2.54 -11.61 -49.50
C ALA A 12 1.19 -10.88 -49.40
N ALA A 13 0.87 -10.33 -48.22
CA ALA A 13 -0.34 -9.54 -48.02
C ALA A 13 -0.40 -8.25 -48.87
N ARG A 14 0.77 -7.76 -49.33
CA ARG A 14 0.87 -6.61 -50.27
C ARG A 14 0.98 -7.01 -51.72
N GLY A 15 0.91 -8.31 -52.04
CA GLY A 15 1.00 -8.84 -53.41
C GLY A 15 2.38 -8.67 -54.03
N LEU A 16 3.43 -8.39 -53.25
CA LEU A 16 4.78 -8.15 -53.74
C LEU A 16 5.56 -9.47 -53.88
N SER A 17 6.27 -9.65 -54.98
CA SER A 17 7.27 -10.71 -55.11
C SER A 17 8.54 -10.35 -54.32
N ALA A 18 9.33 -11.36 -53.94
CA ALA A 18 10.61 -11.13 -53.29
C ALA A 18 11.61 -10.31 -54.16
N ALA A 19 11.47 -10.39 -55.48
CA ALA A 19 12.29 -9.62 -56.41
C ALA A 19 11.91 -8.13 -56.41
N GLU A 20 10.62 -7.82 -56.42
CA GLU A 20 10.12 -6.44 -56.35
C GLU A 20 10.51 -5.77 -55.02
N LEU A 21 10.34 -6.48 -53.91
CA LEU A 21 10.74 -5.96 -52.62
C LEU A 21 12.26 -5.74 -52.55
N ALA A 22 13.05 -6.70 -53.03
CA ALA A 22 14.52 -6.57 -53.08
C ALA A 22 14.97 -5.34 -53.91
N SER A 23 14.33 -5.12 -55.05
CA SER A 23 14.58 -3.93 -55.88
C SER A 23 14.20 -2.64 -55.15
N ALA A 24 13.04 -2.60 -54.49
CA ALA A 24 12.56 -1.41 -53.77
C ALA A 24 13.49 -0.95 -52.63
N ILE A 25 14.19 -1.89 -52.00
CA ILE A 25 15.11 -1.57 -50.89
C ILE A 25 16.60 -1.65 -51.24
N ASN A 26 16.90 -1.94 -52.51
CA ASN A 26 18.23 -2.07 -53.09
C ASN A 26 19.12 -3.13 -52.40
N VAL A 27 18.60 -4.37 -52.35
CA VAL A 27 19.31 -5.56 -51.86
C VAL A 27 19.12 -6.72 -52.85
N SER A 28 19.85 -7.82 -52.65
CA SER A 28 19.65 -9.03 -53.46
C SER A 28 18.36 -9.78 -53.06
N ARG A 29 17.76 -10.49 -54.00
CA ARG A 29 16.61 -11.39 -53.75
C ARG A 29 16.97 -12.46 -52.69
N GLN A 30 18.22 -12.92 -52.67
CA GLN A 30 18.71 -13.86 -51.67
C GLN A 30 18.71 -13.27 -50.27
N THR A 31 19.03 -11.97 -50.14
CA THR A 31 18.98 -11.25 -48.86
C THR A 31 17.55 -11.21 -48.31
N VAL A 32 16.55 -10.95 -49.17
CA VAL A 32 15.12 -10.99 -48.78
C VAL A 32 14.75 -12.36 -48.24
N TYR A 33 15.08 -13.43 -48.98
CA TYR A 33 14.82 -14.80 -48.51
C TYR A 33 15.53 -15.16 -47.21
N ALA A 34 16.79 -14.72 -47.02
CA ALA A 34 17.52 -14.96 -45.81
C ALA A 34 16.90 -14.25 -44.61
N ILE A 35 16.33 -13.05 -44.82
CA ILE A 35 15.58 -12.30 -43.79
C ILE A 35 14.22 -13.01 -43.51
N GLU A 36 13.50 -13.44 -44.52
CA GLU A 36 12.22 -14.14 -44.41
C GLU A 36 12.35 -15.45 -43.64
N SER A 37 13.41 -16.21 -43.91
CA SER A 37 13.69 -17.46 -43.20
C SER A 37 14.27 -17.31 -41.80
N GLY A 38 14.57 -16.06 -41.35
CA GLY A 38 15.23 -15.79 -40.07
C GLY A 38 16.72 -16.19 -40.04
N GLY A 39 17.30 -16.50 -41.22
CA GLY A 39 18.72 -16.84 -41.34
C GLY A 39 19.66 -15.63 -41.31
N TYR A 40 19.09 -14.44 -41.55
CA TYR A 40 19.85 -13.19 -41.50
C TYR A 40 19.00 -12.07 -40.81
N ALA A 41 19.56 -11.47 -39.80
CA ALA A 41 18.98 -10.28 -39.15
C ALA A 41 19.51 -9.03 -39.88
N PRO A 42 18.66 -8.21 -40.52
CA PRO A 42 19.10 -7.03 -41.24
C PRO A 42 19.62 -5.97 -40.29
N ASN A 43 20.53 -5.13 -40.80
CA ASN A 43 20.92 -3.92 -40.06
C ASN A 43 19.76 -2.91 -40.04
N THR A 44 19.86 -1.91 -39.15
CA THR A 44 18.82 -0.88 -38.94
C THR A 44 18.39 -0.18 -40.23
N ALA A 45 19.34 0.10 -41.15
CA ALA A 45 19.02 0.79 -42.41
C ALA A 45 18.15 -0.08 -43.32
N ILE A 46 18.42 -1.37 -43.42
CA ILE A 46 17.61 -2.33 -44.23
C ILE A 46 16.25 -2.52 -43.54
N ALA A 47 16.20 -2.64 -42.21
CA ALA A 47 14.95 -2.78 -41.47
C ALA A 47 13.99 -1.58 -41.69
N LEU A 48 14.52 -0.36 -41.63
CA LEU A 48 13.78 0.88 -41.88
C LEU A 48 13.30 0.98 -43.34
N LYS A 49 14.11 0.54 -44.33
CA LYS A 49 13.69 0.49 -45.74
C LYS A 49 12.58 -0.52 -45.97
N LEU A 50 12.64 -1.71 -45.34
CA LEU A 50 11.58 -2.71 -45.39
C LEU A 50 10.28 -2.18 -44.81
N ALA A 51 10.33 -1.56 -43.64
CA ALA A 51 9.18 -0.95 -43.00
C ALA A 51 8.52 0.12 -43.88
N LYS A 52 9.34 1.00 -44.49
CA LYS A 52 8.87 2.03 -45.39
C LYS A 52 8.26 1.43 -46.70
N ALA A 53 8.91 0.43 -47.29
CA ALA A 53 8.43 -0.21 -48.52
C ALA A 53 7.12 -0.97 -48.32
N LEU A 54 6.90 -1.52 -47.15
CA LEU A 54 5.67 -2.25 -46.78
C LEU A 54 4.62 -1.37 -46.10
N GLY A 55 4.95 -0.11 -45.72
CA GLY A 55 4.04 0.79 -44.99
C GLY A 55 3.61 0.26 -43.63
N VAL A 56 4.55 -0.32 -42.90
CA VAL A 56 4.36 -0.89 -41.55
C VAL A 56 5.51 -0.43 -40.65
N THR A 57 5.44 -0.72 -39.33
CA THR A 57 6.56 -0.45 -38.41
C THR A 57 7.62 -1.56 -38.45
N VAL A 58 8.83 -1.29 -38.00
CA VAL A 58 9.90 -2.30 -37.90
C VAL A 58 9.49 -3.44 -36.97
N GLU A 59 8.78 -3.12 -35.89
CA GLU A 59 8.30 -4.04 -34.87
C GLU A 59 7.20 -4.97 -35.41
N GLU A 60 6.48 -4.54 -36.44
CA GLU A 60 5.49 -5.41 -37.12
C GLU A 60 6.18 -6.44 -38.02
N ILE A 61 7.38 -6.12 -38.54
CA ILE A 61 8.17 -7.03 -39.40
C ILE A 61 9.03 -7.97 -38.55
N PHE A 62 9.71 -7.42 -37.53
CA PHE A 62 10.69 -8.12 -36.70
C PHE A 62 10.27 -8.14 -35.26
N GLN A 63 10.11 -9.32 -34.73
CA GLN A 63 9.86 -9.53 -33.31
C GLN A 63 11.08 -10.26 -32.72
N LEU A 64 11.54 -9.77 -31.58
CA LEU A 64 12.43 -10.60 -30.78
C LEU A 64 11.60 -11.82 -30.37
N ASP A 65 12.21 -13.02 -30.53
CA ASP A 65 11.60 -14.21 -29.93
C ASP A 65 11.24 -13.82 -28.49
N ALA A 66 9.98 -13.47 -28.29
CA ALA A 66 9.47 -13.41 -26.95
C ALA A 66 9.68 -14.84 -26.46
N GLN A 67 10.82 -15.08 -25.75
CA GLN A 67 10.79 -16.12 -24.78
C GLN A 67 9.44 -15.92 -24.13
N ARG A 68 8.52 -16.87 -24.31
CA ARG A 68 7.31 -16.94 -23.48
C ARG A 68 7.82 -16.56 -22.12
N GLU A 69 7.49 -15.33 -21.70
CA GLU A 69 7.90 -14.86 -20.38
C GLU A 69 7.47 -16.02 -19.51
N THR A 70 8.46 -16.80 -19.08
CA THR A 70 8.18 -17.95 -18.23
C THR A 70 7.60 -17.29 -17.02
N ARG A 71 6.28 -17.44 -16.87
CA ARG A 71 5.54 -16.86 -15.75
C ARG A 71 6.35 -17.19 -14.51
N GLN A 72 7.07 -16.20 -14.01
CA GLN A 72 7.92 -16.39 -12.84
C GLN A 72 6.98 -16.65 -11.68
N THR A 73 6.93 -17.89 -11.25
CA THR A 73 6.15 -18.29 -10.09
C THR A 73 7.12 -18.41 -8.91
N GLU A 74 6.90 -17.57 -7.90
CA GLU A 74 7.68 -17.59 -6.66
C GLU A 74 6.80 -17.96 -5.47
N GLN A 75 7.43 -18.44 -4.41
CA GLN A 75 6.77 -18.72 -3.13
C GLN A 75 6.84 -17.45 -2.28
N VAL A 76 5.72 -17.06 -1.69
CA VAL A 76 5.60 -15.88 -0.83
C VAL A 76 4.92 -16.22 0.49
N GLU A 77 5.17 -15.40 1.50
CA GLU A 77 4.39 -15.36 2.73
C GLU A 77 3.34 -14.28 2.63
N LEU A 78 2.09 -14.59 2.94
CA LEU A 78 1.00 -13.61 2.93
C LEU A 78 0.86 -12.95 4.30
N LEU A 79 0.69 -11.63 4.31
CA LEU A 79 0.49 -10.84 5.53
C LEU A 79 -0.91 -11.04 6.13
N GLU A 80 -1.89 -11.31 5.26
CA GLU A 80 -3.28 -11.56 5.58
C GLU A 80 -3.52 -13.02 6.03
N ASP A 81 -4.71 -13.26 6.60
CA ASP A 81 -5.16 -14.64 6.83
C ASP A 81 -5.33 -15.36 5.48
N ALA A 82 -4.70 -16.52 5.37
CA ALA A 82 -4.75 -17.37 4.17
C ALA A 82 -6.18 -17.71 3.72
N ARG A 83 -7.17 -17.67 4.62
CA ARG A 83 -8.58 -17.93 4.30
C ARG A 83 -9.21 -16.85 3.44
N SER A 84 -8.67 -15.63 3.47
CA SER A 84 -9.17 -14.51 2.67
C SER A 84 -8.64 -14.48 1.24
N ALA A 85 -7.64 -15.31 0.92
CA ALA A 85 -6.94 -15.29 -0.34
C ALA A 85 -7.42 -16.36 -1.32
N ARG A 86 -7.46 -16.01 -2.60
CA ARG A 86 -7.88 -16.90 -3.71
C ARG A 86 -6.97 -16.70 -4.92
N PRO A 87 -6.77 -17.73 -5.76
CA PRO A 87 -6.08 -17.58 -7.03
C PRO A 87 -6.67 -16.44 -7.86
N GLY A 88 -5.81 -15.67 -8.52
CA GLY A 88 -6.20 -14.50 -9.32
C GLY A 88 -6.25 -13.18 -8.53
N MET A 89 -6.20 -13.19 -7.20
CA MET A 89 -6.18 -11.95 -6.43
C MET A 89 -4.84 -11.22 -6.59
N PRO A 90 -4.88 -9.89 -6.82
CA PRO A 90 -3.68 -9.06 -6.95
C PRO A 90 -2.98 -8.88 -5.59
N VAL A 91 -1.66 -8.77 -5.62
CA VAL A 91 -0.84 -8.51 -4.43
C VAL A 91 0.29 -7.53 -4.73
N HIS A 92 0.66 -6.74 -3.73
CA HIS A 92 1.93 -6.03 -3.67
C HIS A 92 3.00 -6.92 -3.05
N LEU A 93 4.23 -6.75 -3.48
CA LEU A 93 5.37 -7.51 -3.02
C LEU A 93 6.42 -6.63 -2.36
N CYS A 94 7.01 -7.13 -1.29
CA CYS A 94 8.17 -6.52 -0.65
C CYS A 94 9.09 -7.60 -0.07
N ARG A 95 10.41 -7.40 -0.17
CA ARG A 95 11.37 -8.31 0.44
C ARG A 95 11.78 -7.79 1.82
N VAL A 96 11.51 -8.56 2.86
CA VAL A 96 11.80 -8.23 4.26
C VAL A 96 12.66 -9.33 4.84
N ASP A 97 13.86 -9.00 5.30
CA ASP A 97 14.86 -9.98 5.82
C ASP A 97 15.07 -11.18 4.88
N GLY A 98 15.17 -10.92 3.57
CA GLY A 98 15.35 -11.96 2.54
C GLY A 98 14.09 -12.78 2.20
N ARG A 99 12.98 -12.61 2.92
CA ARG A 99 11.70 -13.28 2.67
C ARG A 99 10.83 -12.43 1.75
N LEU A 100 10.19 -13.04 0.76
CA LEU A 100 9.24 -12.34 -0.10
C LEU A 100 7.86 -12.33 0.58
N ILE A 101 7.40 -11.16 0.95
CA ILE A 101 6.12 -10.92 1.63
C ILE A 101 5.13 -10.34 0.64
N ALA A 102 3.91 -10.86 0.65
CA ALA A 102 2.80 -10.37 -0.14
C ALA A 102 1.71 -9.76 0.76
N THR A 103 1.07 -8.69 0.29
CA THR A 103 -0.10 -8.07 0.95
C THR A 103 -1.09 -7.61 -0.11
N PHE A 104 -2.39 -7.62 0.20
CA PHE A 104 -3.40 -7.13 -0.72
C PHE A 104 -3.29 -5.61 -0.89
N PRO A 105 -3.45 -5.10 -2.14
CA PRO A 105 -3.59 -3.66 -2.37
C PRO A 105 -4.87 -3.13 -1.72
N GLU A 106 -4.86 -1.85 -1.38
CA GLU A 106 -6.10 -1.19 -0.95
C GLU A 106 -7.14 -1.20 -2.07
N GLN A 107 -8.37 -1.53 -1.70
CA GLN A 107 -9.48 -1.48 -2.64
C GLN A 107 -9.97 -0.04 -2.78
N GLY A 108 -9.67 0.56 -3.91
CA GLY A 108 -10.29 1.82 -4.33
C GLY A 108 -11.71 1.57 -4.87
N THR A 109 -12.58 2.57 -4.74
CA THR A 109 -14.00 2.46 -5.18
C THR A 109 -14.14 2.53 -6.72
N TRP A 110 -13.18 3.11 -7.44
CA TRP A 110 -13.32 3.47 -8.85
C TRP A 110 -12.26 2.90 -9.78
N SER A 111 -11.21 2.29 -9.25
CA SER A 111 -10.13 1.72 -10.06
C SER A 111 -9.64 0.42 -9.44
N LEU A 112 -9.17 -0.49 -10.29
CA LEU A 112 -8.42 -1.64 -9.81
C LEU A 112 -7.08 -1.15 -9.24
N PRO A 113 -6.64 -1.68 -8.11
CA PRO A 113 -5.37 -1.30 -7.53
C PRO A 113 -4.22 -1.74 -8.44
N VAL A 114 -3.15 -0.95 -8.47
CA VAL A 114 -1.87 -1.39 -9.04
C VAL A 114 -1.35 -2.53 -8.18
N ALA A 115 -0.86 -3.58 -8.83
CA ALA A 115 -0.29 -4.75 -8.17
C ALA A 115 0.98 -5.21 -8.87
N ASP A 116 1.78 -6.01 -8.20
CA ASP A 116 3.02 -6.57 -8.74
C ASP A 116 2.84 -7.98 -9.25
N ALA A 117 1.85 -8.69 -8.72
CA ALA A 117 1.60 -10.10 -8.99
C ALA A 117 0.15 -10.48 -8.70
N VAL A 118 -0.24 -11.68 -9.12
CA VAL A 118 -1.48 -12.33 -8.71
C VAL A 118 -1.19 -13.66 -8.01
N ILE A 119 -2.08 -14.06 -7.11
CA ILE A 119 -2.02 -15.38 -6.48
C ILE A 119 -2.29 -16.46 -7.54
N ALA A 120 -1.32 -17.36 -7.73
CA ALA A 120 -1.38 -18.42 -8.74
C ALA A 120 -1.80 -19.79 -8.16
N GLY A 121 -1.50 -20.04 -6.90
CA GLY A 121 -1.69 -21.35 -6.27
C GLY A 121 -2.69 -21.36 -5.12
N LYS A 122 -3.00 -22.58 -4.65
CA LYS A 122 -3.72 -22.78 -3.39
C LYS A 122 -2.77 -22.55 -2.21
N PHE A 123 -3.32 -22.11 -1.08
CA PHE A 123 -2.53 -21.95 0.14
C PHE A 123 -2.07 -23.28 0.68
N GLN A 124 -0.78 -23.32 1.00
CA GLN A 124 -0.15 -24.42 1.76
C GLN A 124 -0.18 -24.07 3.25
N ALA A 125 0.23 -25.02 4.09
CA ALA A 125 0.45 -24.77 5.51
C ALA A 125 1.38 -23.56 5.71
N GLN A 126 1.19 -22.79 6.80
CA GLN A 126 1.97 -21.58 7.14
C GLN A 126 1.72 -20.36 6.24
N ALA A 127 0.53 -20.21 5.66
CA ALA A 127 0.14 -19.07 4.81
C ALA A 127 1.05 -18.84 3.59
N LYS A 128 1.78 -19.86 3.11
CA LYS A 128 2.59 -19.80 1.89
C LYS A 128 1.77 -20.14 0.66
N THR A 129 1.98 -19.42 -0.41
CA THR A 129 1.38 -19.68 -1.72
C THR A 129 2.33 -19.32 -2.84
N SER A 130 2.02 -19.75 -4.06
CA SER A 130 2.71 -19.31 -5.26
C SER A 130 2.02 -18.06 -5.83
N ILE A 131 2.81 -17.18 -6.42
CA ILE A 131 2.36 -16.00 -7.16
C ILE A 131 2.87 -16.04 -8.59
N GLU A 132 2.17 -15.34 -9.47
CA GLU A 132 2.61 -15.02 -10.82
C GLU A 132 2.93 -13.52 -10.86
N ILE A 133 4.22 -13.19 -11.03
CA ILE A 133 4.72 -11.81 -11.05
C ILE A 133 4.46 -11.20 -12.42
N PHE A 134 3.98 -9.95 -12.47
CA PHE A 134 3.80 -9.22 -13.71
C PHE A 134 5.14 -8.82 -14.34
N SER A 135 5.20 -8.82 -15.68
CA SER A 135 6.36 -8.33 -16.40
C SER A 135 6.62 -6.86 -16.06
N GLY A 136 7.90 -6.51 -15.79
CA GLY A 136 8.30 -5.17 -15.39
C GLY A 136 8.12 -4.85 -13.91
N ALA A 137 7.90 -5.87 -13.07
CA ALA A 137 7.91 -5.70 -11.62
C ALA A 137 9.24 -5.08 -11.15
N LYS A 138 9.13 -4.13 -10.23
CA LYS A 138 10.25 -3.36 -9.71
C LYS A 138 11.12 -4.20 -8.76
N ASP A 139 12.27 -3.62 -8.41
CA ASP A 139 13.18 -4.16 -7.41
C ASP A 139 12.52 -4.16 -6.01
N PHE A 140 12.10 -5.34 -5.55
CA PHE A 140 11.39 -5.50 -4.28
C PHE A 140 12.28 -5.24 -3.05
N ASP A 141 13.60 -5.25 -3.23
CA ASP A 141 14.56 -5.00 -2.15
C ASP A 141 14.65 -3.51 -1.78
N LYS A 142 14.25 -2.61 -2.67
CA LYS A 142 14.27 -1.14 -2.46
C LYS A 142 12.97 -0.58 -1.90
N ARG A 143 12.05 -1.43 -1.51
CA ARG A 143 10.74 -1.05 -0.97
C ARG A 143 10.73 -1.04 0.54
N ILE A 144 9.82 -0.23 1.08
CA ILE A 144 9.44 -0.30 2.50
C ILE A 144 8.07 -0.96 2.59
N LEU A 145 7.93 -1.97 3.42
CA LEU A 145 6.64 -2.48 3.84
C LEU A 145 6.34 -1.93 5.23
N LEU A 146 5.30 -1.10 5.32
CA LEU A 146 4.82 -0.47 6.55
C LEU A 146 3.42 -1.00 6.88
N ALA A 147 3.19 -1.36 8.14
CA ALA A 147 1.84 -1.62 8.63
C ALA A 147 1.43 -0.51 9.61
N GLY A 148 0.21 0.04 9.45
CA GLY A 148 -0.30 1.12 10.26
C GLY A 148 -1.69 1.55 9.82
N CYS A 149 -2.26 2.57 10.47
CA CYS A 149 -3.61 3.04 10.19
C CYS A 149 -3.72 4.56 9.97
N ASP A 150 -2.59 5.26 9.82
CA ASP A 150 -2.57 6.70 9.61
C ASP A 150 -3.12 7.08 8.22
N PRO A 151 -4.21 7.88 8.12
CA PRO A 151 -4.72 8.37 6.83
C PRO A 151 -3.73 9.28 6.08
N GLY A 152 -2.82 9.97 6.79
CA GLY A 152 -1.81 10.85 6.21
C GLY A 152 -0.63 10.13 5.57
N ILE A 153 -0.54 8.81 5.67
CA ILE A 153 0.58 8.01 5.15
C ILE A 153 0.79 8.17 3.64
N SER A 154 -0.25 8.53 2.89
CA SER A 154 -0.18 8.80 1.46
C SER A 154 0.74 9.96 1.10
N ILE A 155 0.85 10.98 1.98
CA ILE A 155 1.79 12.10 1.81
C ILE A 155 3.22 11.58 1.96
N LEU A 156 3.48 10.78 2.99
CA LEU A 156 4.78 10.14 3.18
C LEU A 156 5.16 9.28 1.97
N SER A 157 4.22 8.47 1.46
CA SER A 157 4.42 7.65 0.26
C SER A 157 4.81 8.49 -0.96
N ARG A 158 4.14 9.64 -1.18
CA ARG A 158 4.45 10.55 -2.28
C ARG A 158 5.86 11.14 -2.18
N HIS A 159 6.26 11.62 -1.00
CA HIS A 159 7.59 12.18 -0.80
C HIS A 159 8.71 11.13 -0.93
N LEU A 160 8.48 9.90 -0.47
CA LEU A 160 9.39 8.78 -0.67
C LEU A 160 9.51 8.40 -2.14
N GLY A 161 8.38 8.38 -2.87
CA GLY A 161 8.35 8.10 -4.30
C GLY A 161 9.18 9.09 -5.13
N GLN A 162 9.22 10.38 -4.73
CA GLN A 162 10.10 11.39 -5.34
C GLN A 162 11.59 11.09 -5.13
N GLN A 163 11.94 10.32 -4.11
CA GLN A 163 13.31 9.85 -3.83
C GLN A 163 13.59 8.45 -4.39
N GLY A 164 12.66 7.88 -5.17
CA GLY A 164 12.78 6.55 -5.75
C GLY A 164 12.53 5.40 -4.78
N VAL A 165 11.92 5.67 -3.64
CA VAL A 165 11.55 4.66 -2.64
C VAL A 165 10.04 4.38 -2.70
N ASP A 166 9.68 3.14 -2.99
CA ASP A 166 8.28 2.72 -2.97
C ASP A 166 7.87 2.32 -1.54
N LEU A 167 6.81 2.95 -1.03
CA LEU A 167 6.20 2.60 0.25
C LEU A 167 4.95 1.75 0.01
N ILE A 168 5.02 0.48 0.41
CA ILE A 168 3.87 -0.42 0.42
C ILE A 168 3.23 -0.34 1.80
N VAL A 169 1.95 0.01 1.84
CA VAL A 169 1.20 0.17 3.08
C VAL A 169 0.23 -1.00 3.26
N ALA A 170 0.36 -1.68 4.38
CA ALA A 170 -0.60 -2.67 4.84
C ALA A 170 -1.43 -2.04 5.97
N HIS A 171 -2.70 -1.73 5.70
CA HIS A 171 -3.57 -1.11 6.71
C HIS A 171 -3.85 -2.09 7.84
N ARG A 172 -3.28 -1.82 9.00
CA ARG A 172 -3.41 -2.61 10.24
C ARG A 172 -3.52 -1.69 11.44
N ASN A 173 -4.28 -2.12 12.44
CA ASN A 173 -4.27 -1.43 13.72
C ASN A 173 -2.92 -1.55 14.42
N SER A 174 -2.72 -0.70 15.41
CA SER A 174 -1.44 -0.56 16.11
C SER A 174 -0.93 -1.86 16.72
N THR A 175 -1.80 -2.65 17.35
CA THR A 175 -1.41 -3.93 17.97
C THR A 175 -0.92 -4.91 16.92
N ARG A 176 -1.67 -5.07 15.83
CA ARG A 176 -1.31 -5.99 14.75
C ARG A 176 -0.06 -5.54 14.01
N ALA A 177 0.15 -4.23 13.83
CA ALA A 177 1.38 -3.71 13.24
C ALA A 177 2.62 -4.05 14.07
N LEU A 178 2.56 -3.89 15.39
CA LEU A 178 3.66 -4.28 16.29
C LEU A 178 3.93 -5.78 16.28
N GLU A 179 2.89 -6.62 16.24
CA GLU A 179 3.05 -8.07 16.11
C GLU A 179 3.76 -8.47 14.79
N LEU A 180 3.36 -7.88 13.66
CA LEU A 180 3.98 -8.14 12.35
C LEU A 180 5.44 -7.70 12.31
N LEU A 181 5.77 -6.57 12.96
CA LEU A 181 7.15 -6.13 13.10
C LEU A 181 7.96 -7.14 13.95
N HIS A 182 7.39 -7.61 15.06
CA HIS A 182 8.03 -8.61 15.92
C HIS A 182 8.29 -9.93 15.19
N GLN A 183 7.37 -10.34 14.32
CA GLN A 183 7.51 -11.52 13.45
C GLN A 183 8.53 -11.29 12.31
N GLY A 184 9.04 -10.05 12.13
CA GLY A 184 9.93 -9.68 11.03
C GLY A 184 9.24 -9.73 9.67
N SER A 185 7.93 -9.54 9.59
CA SER A 185 7.15 -9.58 8.35
C SER A 185 7.03 -8.21 7.68
N ILE A 186 7.42 -7.14 8.37
CA ILE A 186 7.39 -5.75 7.87
C ILE A 186 8.65 -5.01 8.31
N HIS A 187 8.95 -3.89 7.64
CA HIS A 187 10.07 -3.02 8.01
C HIS A 187 9.68 -2.03 9.12
N VAL A 188 8.45 -1.50 9.07
CA VAL A 188 8.00 -0.39 9.90
C VAL A 188 6.60 -0.68 10.43
N ALA A 189 6.41 -0.52 11.75
CA ALA A 189 5.09 -0.50 12.37
C ALA A 189 4.72 0.92 12.76
N GLY A 190 3.56 1.39 12.29
CA GLY A 190 2.95 2.64 12.76
C GLY A 190 1.97 2.34 13.90
N CYS A 191 2.08 3.09 14.99
CA CYS A 191 1.22 2.87 16.15
C CYS A 191 0.84 4.16 16.88
N HIS A 192 -0.38 4.13 17.44
CA HIS A 192 -0.91 5.11 18.38
C HIS A 192 -1.69 4.34 19.46
N ILE A 193 -1.03 4.03 20.54
CA ILE A 193 -1.60 3.35 21.71
C ILE A 193 -1.32 4.23 22.91
N ARG A 194 -2.37 4.69 23.58
CA ARG A 194 -2.26 5.47 24.80
C ARG A 194 -2.60 4.58 26.00
N ASP A 195 -1.79 4.65 27.03
CA ASP A 195 -2.12 4.10 28.33
C ASP A 195 -2.87 5.19 29.13
N GLU A 196 -4.16 4.99 29.35
CA GLU A 196 -5.03 5.96 30.04
C GLU A 196 -4.66 6.21 31.51
N ARG A 197 -3.89 5.29 32.15
CA ARG A 197 -3.45 5.47 33.54
C ARG A 197 -2.19 6.29 33.67
N THR A 198 -1.25 6.09 32.73
CA THR A 198 0.06 6.77 32.75
C THR A 198 0.12 7.95 31.81
N GLU A 199 -0.88 8.09 30.96
CA GLU A 199 -0.93 9.04 29.85
C GLU A 199 0.22 8.87 28.84
N GLU A 200 1.02 7.82 28.94
CA GLU A 200 2.11 7.53 28.03
C GLU A 200 1.61 6.96 26.71
N SER A 201 2.17 7.47 25.61
CA SER A 201 1.89 6.97 24.28
C SER A 201 2.92 5.92 23.87
N ASN A 202 2.47 4.82 23.27
CA ASN A 202 3.25 3.80 22.53
C ASN A 202 4.36 3.07 23.29
N LEU A 203 5.23 3.76 24.05
CA LEU A 203 6.46 3.18 24.61
C LEU A 203 6.18 2.00 25.54
N ALA A 204 5.12 2.07 26.35
CA ALA A 204 4.73 0.98 27.23
C ALA A 204 4.29 -0.27 26.43
N ALA A 205 3.49 -0.08 25.36
CA ALA A 205 3.06 -1.16 24.49
C ALA A 205 4.24 -1.78 23.71
N VAL A 206 5.12 -0.95 23.18
CA VAL A 206 6.34 -1.36 22.48
C VAL A 206 7.28 -2.15 23.41
N SER A 207 7.49 -1.70 24.64
CA SER A 207 8.39 -2.33 25.62
C SER A 207 7.88 -3.70 26.12
N ARG A 208 6.58 -3.99 25.96
CA ARG A 208 6.02 -5.32 26.26
C ARG A 208 6.40 -6.37 25.22
N ILE A 209 6.70 -5.95 23.98
CA ILE A 209 6.95 -6.83 22.84
C ILE A 209 8.44 -6.88 22.50
N PHE A 210 9.14 -5.75 22.62
CA PHE A 210 10.52 -5.58 22.16
C PHE A 210 11.46 -5.20 23.30
N ARG A 211 12.72 -5.62 23.16
CA ARG A 211 13.80 -5.06 23.97
C ARG A 211 14.21 -3.70 23.39
N LYS A 212 14.48 -2.74 24.26
CA LYS A 212 14.83 -1.36 23.87
C LYS A 212 16.05 -1.27 22.92
N GLN A 213 17.01 -2.19 23.07
CA GLN A 213 18.20 -2.24 22.22
C GLN A 213 17.94 -2.77 20.80
N ASP A 214 16.80 -3.42 20.57
CA ASP A 214 16.52 -4.09 19.28
C ASP A 214 15.74 -3.19 18.31
N ILE A 215 15.19 -2.09 18.81
CA ILE A 215 14.31 -1.21 18.05
C ILE A 215 14.72 0.26 18.14
N ALA A 216 14.22 1.05 17.20
CA ALA A 216 14.13 2.49 17.24
C ALA A 216 12.66 2.92 17.15
N VAL A 217 12.30 3.96 17.92
CA VAL A 217 10.97 4.58 17.87
C VAL A 217 11.14 6.03 17.48
N VAL A 218 10.48 6.44 16.42
CA VAL A 218 10.56 7.79 15.86
C VAL A 218 9.15 8.36 15.73
N SER A 219 8.93 9.56 16.24
CA SER A 219 7.62 10.22 16.15
C SER A 219 7.34 10.70 14.73
N LEU A 220 6.11 10.45 14.23
CA LEU A 220 5.63 11.00 12.98
C LEU A 220 4.91 12.33 13.19
N ALA A 221 3.92 12.36 14.09
CA ALA A 221 3.16 13.55 14.43
C ALA A 221 2.39 13.37 15.75
N LEU A 222 1.91 14.47 16.31
CA LEU A 222 0.77 14.47 17.21
C LEU A 222 -0.50 14.62 16.38
N TRP A 223 -1.58 14.01 16.84
CA TRP A 223 -2.91 14.17 16.24
C TRP A 223 -4.00 14.19 17.30
N GLU A 224 -5.18 14.63 16.90
CA GLU A 224 -6.36 14.58 17.77
C GLU A 224 -7.23 13.37 17.40
N GLU A 225 -7.60 12.59 18.38
CA GLU A 225 -8.60 11.53 18.28
C GLU A 225 -9.84 11.92 19.08
N GLY A 226 -11.01 11.61 18.49
CA GLY A 226 -12.27 12.03 19.08
C GLY A 226 -13.49 11.41 18.42
N LEU A 227 -14.67 11.88 18.84
CA LEU A 227 -15.93 11.51 18.23
C LEU A 227 -16.09 12.23 16.90
N VAL A 228 -16.27 11.45 15.85
CA VAL A 228 -16.67 11.90 14.52
C VAL A 228 -18.18 11.73 14.40
N VAL A 229 -18.88 12.81 14.05
CA VAL A 229 -20.35 12.82 13.95
C VAL A 229 -20.78 13.43 12.61
N ALA A 230 -22.01 13.18 12.21
CA ALA A 230 -22.56 13.77 10.98
C ALA A 230 -22.48 15.30 11.00
N HIS A 231 -22.36 15.90 9.81
CA HIS A 231 -22.32 17.37 9.67
C HIS A 231 -23.51 18.04 10.36
N GLY A 232 -23.23 19.11 11.14
CA GLY A 232 -24.22 19.82 11.95
C GLY A 232 -24.60 19.08 13.23
N ASN A 233 -24.01 17.91 13.51
CA ASN A 233 -24.24 17.11 14.71
C ASN A 233 -25.74 16.97 15.08
N PRO A 234 -26.58 16.41 14.22
CA PRO A 234 -28.04 16.39 14.39
C PRO A 234 -28.50 15.66 15.66
N LYS A 235 -27.68 14.74 16.16
CA LYS A 235 -27.93 14.01 17.42
C LYS A 235 -27.42 14.75 18.65
N GLN A 236 -26.76 15.91 18.50
CA GLN A 236 -26.19 16.68 19.60
C GLN A 236 -25.29 15.83 20.53
N ILE A 237 -24.49 14.94 19.96
CA ILE A 237 -23.51 14.15 20.67
C ILE A 237 -22.36 15.08 21.11
N ARG A 238 -22.00 15.07 22.39
CA ARG A 238 -20.94 15.94 22.94
C ARG A 238 -19.88 15.20 23.72
N SER A 239 -20.18 13.97 24.16
CA SER A 239 -19.32 13.18 25.02
C SER A 239 -19.56 11.68 24.84
N ILE A 240 -18.68 10.86 25.44
CA ILE A 240 -18.83 9.40 25.46
C ILE A 240 -20.13 8.97 26.17
N SER A 241 -20.60 9.72 27.17
CA SER A 241 -21.83 9.39 27.90
C SER A 241 -23.07 9.46 27.00
N ASP A 242 -23.05 10.28 25.93
CA ASP A 242 -24.17 10.38 24.99
C ASP A 242 -24.36 9.10 24.15
N LEU A 243 -23.35 8.22 24.11
CA LEU A 243 -23.40 6.96 23.37
C LEU A 243 -24.35 5.93 24.01
N GLU A 244 -24.74 6.09 25.29
CA GLU A 244 -25.76 5.25 25.94
C GLU A 244 -27.19 5.57 25.48
N ARG A 245 -27.39 6.70 24.83
CA ARG A 245 -28.72 7.11 24.39
C ARG A 245 -29.28 6.12 23.37
N PRO A 246 -30.57 5.73 23.48
CA PRO A 246 -31.16 4.71 22.61
C PRO A 246 -31.32 5.17 21.15
N ASP A 247 -31.24 6.48 20.90
CA ASP A 247 -31.32 7.09 19.57
C ASP A 247 -29.95 7.26 18.91
N VAL A 248 -28.84 6.90 19.58
CA VAL A 248 -27.46 7.01 19.07
C VAL A 248 -26.92 5.63 18.68
N THR A 249 -26.44 5.51 17.47
CA THR A 249 -25.81 4.29 16.96
C THR A 249 -24.32 4.55 16.68
N LEU A 250 -23.45 3.76 17.29
CA LEU A 250 -22.01 3.78 17.12
C LEU A 250 -21.57 2.83 16.01
N VAL A 251 -20.57 3.20 15.23
CA VAL A 251 -19.69 2.24 14.56
C VAL A 251 -18.34 2.24 15.26
N ASN A 252 -17.92 1.06 15.69
CA ASN A 252 -16.71 0.88 16.48
C ASN A 252 -15.53 0.43 15.60
N ARG A 253 -14.33 0.48 16.15
CA ARG A 253 -13.13 -0.04 15.52
C ARG A 253 -12.90 -1.50 15.89
N GLU A 254 -12.12 -2.16 15.08
CA GLU A 254 -11.67 -3.53 15.31
C GLU A 254 -10.87 -3.66 16.61
N ARG A 255 -10.84 -4.85 17.19
CA ARG A 255 -10.03 -5.14 18.40
C ARG A 255 -8.55 -4.88 18.14
N GLY A 256 -7.87 -4.22 19.07
CA GLY A 256 -6.46 -3.84 18.98
C GLY A 256 -6.22 -2.48 18.29
N ALA A 257 -7.26 -1.79 17.83
CA ALA A 257 -7.16 -0.40 17.39
C ALA A 257 -7.07 0.55 18.58
N GLY A 258 -6.23 1.60 18.50
CA GLY A 258 -6.10 2.64 19.52
C GLY A 258 -7.44 3.27 19.87
N SER A 259 -8.24 3.65 18.86
CA SER A 259 -9.59 4.21 19.05
C SER A 259 -10.53 3.31 19.85
N ARG A 260 -10.45 1.99 19.66
CA ARG A 260 -11.23 1.05 20.45
C ARG A 260 -10.74 0.95 21.89
N LEU A 261 -9.43 0.92 22.07
CA LEU A 261 -8.83 0.93 23.42
C LEU A 261 -9.21 2.21 24.17
N LEU A 262 -9.20 3.35 23.50
CA LEU A 262 -9.65 4.64 24.03
C LEU A 262 -11.14 4.58 24.44
N LEU A 263 -12.02 4.08 23.58
CA LEU A 263 -13.44 3.93 23.89
C LEU A 263 -13.64 3.04 25.14
N ASP A 264 -13.04 1.85 25.12
CA ASP A 264 -13.21 0.85 26.19
C ASP A 264 -12.71 1.41 27.55
N ALA A 265 -11.58 2.13 27.55
CA ALA A 265 -11.07 2.79 28.74
C ALA A 265 -11.99 3.91 29.25
N ARG A 266 -12.53 4.74 28.34
CA ARG A 266 -13.47 5.81 28.72
C ARG A 266 -14.79 5.26 29.26
N LEU A 267 -15.32 4.20 28.64
CA LEU A 267 -16.52 3.51 29.15
C LEU A 267 -16.30 2.93 30.55
N HIS A 268 -15.15 2.28 30.74
CA HIS A 268 -14.77 1.73 32.05
C HIS A 268 -14.71 2.83 33.13
N ASN A 269 -14.05 3.95 32.83
CA ASN A 269 -13.92 5.07 33.77
C ASN A 269 -15.26 5.74 34.11
N LEU A 270 -16.24 5.69 33.18
CA LEU A 270 -17.58 6.21 33.40
C LEU A 270 -18.54 5.19 34.03
N GLY A 271 -18.11 3.94 34.20
CA GLY A 271 -18.97 2.85 34.69
C GLY A 271 -20.02 2.40 33.69
N ILE A 272 -19.82 2.69 32.38
CA ILE A 272 -20.76 2.38 31.30
C ILE A 272 -20.46 0.98 30.77
N ALA A 273 -21.46 0.09 30.76
CA ALA A 273 -21.31 -1.21 30.15
C ALA A 273 -21.30 -1.10 28.62
N HIS A 274 -20.35 -1.73 27.94
CA HIS A 274 -20.29 -1.71 26.47
C HIS A 274 -21.56 -2.32 25.83
N THR A 275 -22.28 -3.19 26.53
CA THR A 275 -23.54 -3.78 26.11
C THR A 275 -24.70 -2.79 26.07
N SER A 276 -24.61 -1.64 26.75
CA SER A 276 -25.59 -0.56 26.66
C SER A 276 -25.48 0.26 25.36
N LEU A 277 -24.34 0.18 24.68
CA LEU A 277 -24.10 0.97 23.46
C LEU A 277 -24.70 0.26 22.23
N ARG A 278 -25.60 0.94 21.56
CA ARG A 278 -26.11 0.47 20.28
C ARG A 278 -25.02 0.56 19.21
N GLY A 279 -24.69 -0.55 18.60
CA GLY A 279 -23.69 -0.62 17.52
C GLY A 279 -22.26 -0.86 18.00
N TYR A 280 -22.03 -1.17 19.28
CA TYR A 280 -20.67 -1.47 19.77
C TYR A 280 -20.00 -2.63 19.02
N GLU A 281 -20.76 -3.60 18.51
CA GLU A 281 -20.28 -4.72 17.68
C GLU A 281 -20.34 -4.43 16.17
N ASN A 282 -20.76 -3.23 15.75
CA ASN A 282 -20.66 -2.79 14.36
C ASN A 282 -19.21 -2.37 14.08
N ILE A 283 -18.43 -3.21 13.44
CA ILE A 283 -16.99 -3.02 13.29
C ILE A 283 -16.64 -2.45 11.92
N ALA A 284 -15.78 -1.42 11.92
CA ALA A 284 -15.10 -0.91 10.75
C ALA A 284 -13.58 -0.98 10.92
N THR A 285 -12.85 -1.40 9.89
CA THR A 285 -11.40 -1.51 9.92
C THR A 285 -10.76 -0.25 9.37
N GLY A 286 -10.18 0.60 10.24
CA GLY A 286 -9.54 1.85 9.88
C GLY A 286 -10.37 3.10 10.20
N HIS A 287 -9.72 4.26 10.32
CA HIS A 287 -10.36 5.55 10.65
C HIS A 287 -11.30 6.02 9.54
N LEU A 288 -10.84 6.00 8.28
CA LEU A 288 -11.67 6.44 7.14
C LEU A 288 -12.88 5.54 6.89
N PRO A 289 -12.79 4.19 6.90
CA PRO A 289 -13.97 3.33 6.79
C PRO A 289 -15.00 3.56 7.91
N ALA A 290 -14.54 3.79 9.16
CA ALA A 290 -15.44 4.10 10.26
C ALA A 290 -16.17 5.44 10.03
N ALA A 291 -15.42 6.49 9.69
CA ALA A 291 -15.99 7.81 9.40
C ALA A 291 -16.92 7.79 8.17
N ARG A 292 -16.64 6.98 7.13
CA ARG A 292 -17.54 6.79 5.98
C ARG A 292 -18.91 6.23 6.36
N ARG A 293 -19.00 5.34 7.34
CA ARG A 293 -20.30 4.84 7.82
C ARG A 293 -21.10 5.93 8.53
N VAL A 294 -20.43 6.88 9.17
CA VAL A 294 -21.10 8.08 9.71
C VAL A 294 -21.56 8.98 8.56
N GLN A 295 -20.72 9.19 7.55
CA GLN A 295 -21.09 10.00 6.38
C GLN A 295 -22.28 9.41 5.61
N SER A 296 -22.36 8.08 5.47
CA SER A 296 -23.47 7.40 4.78
C SER A 296 -24.76 7.31 5.61
N GLY A 297 -24.73 7.69 6.90
CA GLY A 297 -25.88 7.59 7.79
C GLY A 297 -26.13 6.17 8.34
N GLU A 298 -25.20 5.23 8.16
CA GLU A 298 -25.27 3.89 8.76
C GLU A 298 -25.06 3.93 10.28
N ALA A 299 -24.35 4.94 10.76
CA ALA A 299 -24.11 5.22 12.17
C ALA A 299 -24.17 6.73 12.44
N ASP A 300 -24.42 7.11 13.69
CA ASP A 300 -24.45 8.49 14.13
C ASP A 300 -23.07 9.02 14.53
N CYS A 301 -22.19 8.10 14.95
CA CYS A 301 -20.83 8.46 15.38
C CYS A 301 -19.83 7.29 15.28
N CYS A 302 -18.55 7.66 15.31
CA CYS A 302 -17.42 6.74 15.54
C CYS A 302 -16.32 7.45 16.32
N ILE A 303 -15.31 6.71 16.80
CA ILE A 303 -14.05 7.29 17.26
C ILE A 303 -13.01 7.16 16.15
N ALA A 304 -12.47 8.31 15.72
CA ALA A 304 -11.44 8.39 14.70
C ALA A 304 -10.61 9.66 14.86
N VAL A 305 -9.58 9.79 14.02
CA VAL A 305 -8.72 10.99 13.97
C VAL A 305 -9.44 12.15 13.29
N SER A 306 -9.13 13.39 13.71
CA SER A 306 -9.76 14.61 13.20
C SER A 306 -9.60 14.79 11.69
N SER A 307 -8.47 14.33 11.11
CA SER A 307 -8.24 14.35 9.66
C SER A 307 -9.26 13.50 8.88
N ALA A 308 -9.71 12.37 9.44
CA ALA A 308 -10.74 11.54 8.81
C ALA A 308 -12.11 12.24 8.77
N ALA A 309 -12.48 12.95 9.84
CA ALA A 309 -13.68 13.77 9.87
C ALA A 309 -13.61 14.87 8.81
N ARG A 310 -12.50 15.62 8.79
CA ARG A 310 -12.30 16.75 7.87
C ARG A 310 -12.38 16.37 6.40
N ILE A 311 -11.71 15.28 6.00
CA ILE A 311 -11.71 14.81 4.60
C ILE A 311 -13.13 14.44 4.14
N LEU A 312 -13.97 13.94 5.04
CA LEU A 312 -15.34 13.51 4.73
C LEU A 312 -16.41 14.57 5.00
N GLY A 313 -16.01 15.79 5.41
CA GLY A 313 -16.94 16.90 5.71
C GLY A 313 -17.82 16.63 6.93
N LEU A 314 -17.30 15.90 7.92
CA LEU A 314 -17.97 15.55 9.16
C LEU A 314 -17.53 16.47 10.30
N ASP A 315 -18.35 16.56 11.36
CA ASP A 315 -17.99 17.31 12.56
C ASP A 315 -17.15 16.42 13.51
N PHE A 316 -16.35 17.10 14.32
CA PHE A 316 -15.39 16.45 15.20
C PHE A 316 -15.45 17.01 16.63
N ILE A 317 -15.50 16.11 17.61
CA ILE A 317 -15.47 16.44 19.03
C ILE A 317 -14.20 15.82 19.62
N PRO A 318 -13.18 16.63 19.99
CA PRO A 318 -11.90 16.10 20.45
C PRO A 318 -12.06 15.38 21.82
N LEU A 319 -11.39 14.23 21.95
CA LEU A 319 -11.34 13.47 23.20
C LEU A 319 -9.93 13.44 23.79
N VAL A 320 -8.91 13.31 22.94
CA VAL A 320 -7.53 13.15 23.35
C VAL A 320 -6.56 13.56 22.25
N SER A 321 -5.39 14.08 22.66
CA SER A 321 -4.24 14.22 21.76
C SER A 321 -3.34 13.00 21.93
N GLU A 322 -2.96 12.37 20.81
CA GLU A 322 -2.12 11.18 20.77
C GLU A 322 -0.89 11.40 19.89
N ARG A 323 0.14 10.63 20.13
CA ARG A 323 1.33 10.61 19.27
C ARG A 323 1.31 9.36 18.40
N TYR A 324 1.46 9.58 17.10
CA TYR A 324 1.71 8.51 16.15
C TYR A 324 3.21 8.30 15.98
N ASP A 325 3.68 7.10 16.29
CA ASP A 325 5.09 6.74 16.21
C ASP A 325 5.33 5.63 15.17
N LEU A 326 6.51 5.69 14.57
CA LEU A 326 7.05 4.64 13.71
C LEU A 326 8.06 3.81 14.50
N VAL A 327 7.85 2.50 14.55
CA VAL A 327 8.73 1.53 15.20
C VAL A 327 9.45 0.73 14.14
N VAL A 328 10.78 0.63 14.26
CA VAL A 328 11.66 -0.03 13.30
C VAL A 328 12.68 -0.88 14.04
N HIS A 329 12.99 -2.09 13.54
CA HIS A 329 14.14 -2.84 14.04
C HIS A 329 15.46 -2.11 13.76
N ARG A 330 16.37 -2.03 14.74
CA ARG A 330 17.68 -1.39 14.55
C ARG A 330 18.49 -1.99 13.43
N ARG A 331 18.33 -3.28 13.14
CA ARG A 331 18.97 -3.95 12.00
C ARG A 331 18.57 -3.37 10.64
N HIS A 332 17.43 -2.68 10.55
CA HIS A 332 16.98 -2.04 9.31
C HIS A 332 17.44 -0.58 9.17
N LEU A 333 18.00 0.04 10.21
CA LEU A 333 18.38 1.46 10.19
C LEU A 333 19.45 1.80 9.16
N HIS A 334 20.24 0.81 8.72
CA HIS A 334 21.28 0.98 7.70
C HIS A 334 20.74 0.82 6.26
N LEU A 335 19.48 0.48 6.10
CA LEU A 335 18.87 0.35 4.78
C LEU A 335 18.62 1.74 4.19
N PRO A 336 19.08 2.04 2.96
CA PRO A 336 18.93 3.36 2.35
C PRO A 336 17.47 3.85 2.30
N GLN A 337 16.52 2.96 2.07
CA GLN A 337 15.10 3.29 2.05
C GLN A 337 14.57 3.68 3.45
N ILE A 338 15.07 3.10 4.53
CA ILE A 338 14.71 3.48 5.91
C ILE A 338 15.35 4.81 6.30
N GLU A 339 16.58 5.08 5.84
CA GLU A 339 17.21 6.39 6.00
C GLU A 339 16.41 7.47 5.26
N ALA A 340 15.99 7.21 4.01
CA ALA A 340 15.13 8.11 3.25
C ALA A 340 13.79 8.40 3.98
N LEU A 341 13.19 7.38 4.62
CA LEU A 341 11.99 7.54 5.43
C LEU A 341 12.21 8.58 6.54
N PHE A 342 13.27 8.43 7.34
CA PHE A 342 13.53 9.34 8.45
C PHE A 342 13.92 10.75 7.99
N ASN A 343 14.68 10.86 6.90
CA ASN A 343 15.00 12.14 6.29
C ASN A 343 13.74 12.85 5.80
N THR A 344 12.77 12.12 5.25
CA THR A 344 11.48 12.68 4.81
C THR A 344 10.70 13.31 5.96
N LEU A 345 10.70 12.71 7.16
CA LEU A 345 10.02 13.30 8.34
C LEU A 345 10.61 14.66 8.75
N ALA A 346 11.86 14.94 8.39
CA ALA A 346 12.53 16.20 8.66
C ALA A 346 12.26 17.29 7.60
N LEU A 347 11.72 16.93 6.42
CA LEU A 347 11.48 17.87 5.33
C LEU A 347 10.36 18.85 5.67
N ALA A 348 10.65 20.15 5.55
CA ALA A 348 9.66 21.20 5.80
C ALA A 348 8.44 21.11 4.84
N ALA A 349 8.64 20.65 3.60
CA ALA A 349 7.56 20.45 2.65
C ALA A 349 6.60 19.34 3.11
N TYR A 350 7.12 18.18 3.53
CA TYR A 350 6.35 17.08 4.07
C TYR A 350 5.52 17.52 5.28
N ARG A 351 6.15 18.19 6.24
CA ARG A 351 5.49 18.65 7.48
C ARG A 351 4.34 19.60 7.17
N ARG A 352 4.57 20.62 6.33
CA ARG A 352 3.52 21.58 5.92
C ARG A 352 2.35 20.88 5.24
N GLU A 353 2.60 19.94 4.34
CA GLU A 353 1.54 19.24 3.64
C GLU A 353 0.73 18.35 4.58
N LEU A 354 1.38 17.68 5.53
CA LEU A 354 0.70 16.87 6.53
C LEU A 354 -0.18 17.73 7.45
N GLU A 355 0.30 18.88 7.88
CA GLU A 355 -0.47 19.86 8.68
C GLU A 355 -1.67 20.45 7.91
N GLN A 356 -1.52 20.64 6.61
CA GLN A 356 -2.61 21.14 5.74
C GLN A 356 -3.79 20.16 5.62
N LEU A 357 -3.60 18.88 5.82
CA LEU A 357 -4.72 17.94 5.94
C LEU A 357 -5.59 18.23 7.16
N GLY A 358 -5.02 18.92 8.15
CA GLY A 358 -5.66 19.26 9.43
C GLY A 358 -5.63 18.09 10.43
N GLY A 359 -5.52 18.45 11.70
CA GLY A 359 -5.47 17.50 12.80
C GLY A 359 -4.11 16.87 13.05
N TYR A 360 -3.06 17.31 12.36
CA TYR A 360 -1.68 16.91 12.60
C TYR A 360 -0.86 18.09 13.13
N ASP A 361 -0.04 17.81 14.15
CA ASP A 361 1.03 18.69 14.63
C ASP A 361 2.36 17.96 14.40
N THR A 362 3.18 18.49 13.49
CA THR A 362 4.46 17.90 13.11
C THR A 362 5.65 18.40 13.93
N SER A 363 5.42 19.14 15.01
CA SER A 363 6.49 19.66 15.89
C SER A 363 7.42 18.58 16.44
N VAL A 364 6.90 17.35 16.58
CA VAL A 364 7.64 16.18 17.06
C VAL A 364 8.17 15.28 15.93
N ALA A 365 7.88 15.59 14.67
CA ALA A 365 8.22 14.74 13.53
C ALA A 365 9.74 14.51 13.43
N GLY A 366 10.14 13.25 13.28
CA GLY A 366 11.54 12.84 13.21
C GLY A 366 12.23 12.75 14.58
N ARG A 367 11.56 13.10 15.69
CA ARG A 367 12.13 12.96 17.04
C ARG A 367 12.28 11.47 17.38
N ARG A 368 13.52 11.08 17.67
CA ARG A 368 13.82 9.73 18.14
C ARG A 368 13.56 9.63 19.63
N LEU A 369 12.80 8.61 20.04
CA LEU A 369 12.43 8.35 21.45
C LEU A 369 13.26 7.23 22.08
N ILE A 370 13.67 6.23 21.25
CA ILE A 370 14.54 5.10 21.60
C ILE A 370 15.59 4.90 20.54
#